data_119e258da8b1c76dc1f139730e4d94e6
#
_entry.id   119e258da8b1c76dc1f139730e4d94e6
#
_cell.length_a   1.000
_cell.length_b   1.000
_cell.length_c   1.000
_cell.angle_alpha   90.00
_cell.angle_beta   90.00
_cell.angle_gamma   90.00
#
_symmetry.space_group_name_H-M   'P 1'
#
loop_
_entity.id
_entity.type
_entity.pdbx_description
1 polymer ?
#
loop_
_entity_poly.entity_id
_entity_poly.type
_entity_poly.pdbx_seq_one_letter_code
_entity_poly.pdbx_strand_id
1 'polypeptide(L)'
;MTLLENGTHVLFGAELGSYSTSEAKLAKKVVARLPADALCLADRYFFSYPLWQAALVSGAALLWRMRADLVLPKLKRLADGSYLTKIYPSARARARDIGGIPARLITYRLGKGRGEYRLLCSILDPRKAPALQLVDLYRKRWTIETVLAELKTRLRGPRVVLRSRVPNLTRQDFWALLLAHFGVRALMHEAALEEKIEAGDLSFTHAVRTIARYLPLYVSFFPSPQEKTLQVTLA
;
A
#
# COMPACT_ATOMS: atom_id res chain seq x y z
N MET A 1 -9.41 -1.15 3.21
CA MET A 1 -8.46 -1.25 2.08
C MET A 1 -7.67 0.04 2.01
N THR A 2 -6.35 -0.01 1.84
CA THR A 2 -5.50 1.18 1.78
C THR A 2 -4.30 0.93 0.88
N LEU A 3 -3.67 2.00 0.40
CA LEU A 3 -2.35 2.01 -0.21
C LEU A 3 -1.30 2.34 0.85
N LEU A 4 -0.10 1.84 0.64
CA LEU A 4 1.09 2.11 1.45
C LEU A 4 2.21 2.59 0.55
N GLU A 5 2.86 3.68 0.91
CA GLU A 5 4.15 4.05 0.35
C GLU A 5 5.28 3.32 1.11
N ASN A 6 6.11 2.56 0.37
CA ASN A 6 7.07 1.64 0.99
C ASN A 6 8.29 2.32 1.61
N GLY A 7 8.67 3.52 1.18
CA GLY A 7 9.84 4.25 1.69
C GLY A 7 9.55 4.90 3.06
N THR A 8 8.44 5.62 3.16
CA THR A 8 8.05 6.36 4.36
C THR A 8 7.13 5.57 5.29
N HIS A 9 6.57 4.45 4.80
CA HIS A 9 5.53 3.68 5.47
C HIS A 9 4.21 4.45 5.69
N VAL A 10 3.96 5.48 4.91
CA VAL A 10 2.73 6.26 4.98
C VAL A 10 1.58 5.52 4.32
N LEU A 11 0.45 5.45 5.03
CA LEU A 11 -0.82 4.93 4.51
C LEU A 11 -1.60 6.05 3.83
N PHE A 12 -2.06 5.82 2.61
CA PHE A 12 -2.86 6.75 1.85
C PHE A 12 -3.96 6.05 1.05
N GLY A 13 -4.82 6.81 0.40
CA GLY A 13 -5.83 6.26 -0.50
C GLY A 13 -6.75 5.21 0.14
N ALA A 14 -7.12 5.37 1.42
CA ALA A 14 -7.91 4.38 2.14
C ALA A 14 -9.40 4.41 1.75
N GLU A 15 -10.01 3.21 1.78
CA GLU A 15 -11.45 3.00 1.60
C GLU A 15 -12.02 2.10 2.69
N LEU A 16 -13.16 2.49 3.21
CA LEU A 16 -13.95 1.72 4.17
C LEU A 16 -15.19 1.15 3.49
N GLY A 17 -15.56 -0.04 3.89
CA GLY A 17 -16.82 -0.68 3.51
C GLY A 17 -17.43 -1.43 4.68
N SER A 18 -18.72 -1.79 4.54
CA SER A 18 -19.35 -2.71 5.46
C SER A 18 -18.71 -4.10 5.38
N TYR A 19 -18.93 -4.94 6.38
CA TYR A 19 -18.45 -6.32 6.39
C TYR A 19 -18.86 -7.12 5.14
N SER A 20 -20.02 -6.81 4.56
CA SER A 20 -20.52 -7.42 3.32
C SER A 20 -19.88 -6.87 2.05
N THR A 21 -19.08 -5.80 2.12
CA THR A 21 -18.41 -5.25 0.95
C THR A 21 -17.18 -6.06 0.61
N SER A 22 -17.12 -6.66 -0.58
CA SER A 22 -15.96 -7.45 -1.01
C SER A 22 -14.70 -6.60 -1.11
N GLU A 23 -13.54 -7.19 -0.79
CA GLU A 23 -12.23 -6.55 -0.92
C GLU A 23 -11.95 -6.08 -2.36
N ALA A 24 -12.39 -6.84 -3.36
CA ALA A 24 -12.23 -6.47 -4.77
C ALA A 24 -12.97 -5.15 -5.12
N LYS A 25 -14.14 -4.93 -4.52
CA LYS A 25 -14.91 -3.68 -4.70
C LYS A 25 -14.20 -2.49 -4.06
N LEU A 26 -13.61 -2.66 -2.88
CA LEU A 26 -12.80 -1.64 -2.23
C LEU A 26 -11.49 -1.40 -2.98
N ALA A 27 -10.82 -2.47 -3.41
CA ALA A 27 -9.58 -2.39 -4.18
C ALA A 27 -9.76 -1.57 -5.46
N LYS A 28 -10.88 -1.74 -6.18
CA LYS A 28 -11.18 -0.96 -7.40
C LYS A 28 -11.23 0.55 -7.12
N LYS A 29 -11.76 0.97 -5.97
CA LYS A 29 -11.78 2.39 -5.57
C LYS A 29 -10.40 2.90 -5.18
N VAL A 30 -9.62 2.05 -4.53
CA VAL A 30 -8.28 2.41 -4.03
C VAL A 30 -7.28 2.51 -5.19
N VAL A 31 -7.29 1.59 -6.16
CA VAL A 31 -6.37 1.64 -7.31
C VAL A 31 -6.62 2.85 -8.22
N ALA A 32 -7.82 3.41 -8.21
CA ALA A 32 -8.11 4.66 -8.94
C ALA A 32 -7.39 5.90 -8.37
N ARG A 33 -6.81 5.78 -7.17
CA ARG A 33 -6.04 6.84 -6.49
C ARG A 33 -4.53 6.64 -6.59
N LEU A 34 -4.08 5.65 -7.36
CA LEU A 34 -2.65 5.44 -7.58
C LEU A 34 -2.05 6.64 -8.32
N PRO A 35 -0.92 7.20 -7.86
CA PRO A 35 -0.18 8.19 -8.61
C PRO A 35 0.33 7.60 -9.92
N ALA A 36 0.34 8.39 -11.00
CA ALA A 36 0.73 7.92 -12.34
C ALA A 36 2.20 7.51 -12.44
N ASP A 37 3.06 8.07 -11.59
CA ASP A 37 4.50 7.77 -11.49
C ASP A 37 4.82 6.63 -10.52
N ALA A 38 3.81 6.03 -9.87
CA ALA A 38 4.00 4.96 -8.91
C ALA A 38 4.17 3.58 -9.56
N LEU A 39 4.85 2.68 -8.83
CA LEU A 39 4.84 1.24 -9.07
C LEU A 39 3.97 0.55 -8.01
N CYS A 40 2.81 0.09 -8.39
CA CYS A 40 1.88 -0.60 -7.50
C CYS A 40 2.24 -2.08 -7.35
N LEU A 41 2.53 -2.49 -6.10
CA LEU A 41 2.76 -3.88 -5.72
C LEU A 41 1.47 -4.47 -5.13
N ALA A 42 1.05 -5.65 -5.59
CA ALA A 42 -0.11 -6.33 -5.01
C ALA A 42 0.07 -7.85 -4.91
N ASP A 43 -0.62 -8.45 -3.93
CA ASP A 43 -0.59 -9.89 -3.74
C ASP A 43 -1.50 -10.60 -4.77
N ARG A 44 -1.31 -11.92 -4.87
CA ARG A 44 -2.07 -12.83 -5.76
C ARG A 44 -3.58 -12.75 -5.59
N TYR A 45 -4.08 -12.39 -4.41
CA TYR A 45 -5.51 -12.26 -4.14
C TYR A 45 -6.16 -11.08 -4.86
N PHE A 46 -5.40 -10.04 -5.17
CA PHE A 46 -5.90 -8.86 -5.87
C PHE A 46 -5.92 -9.04 -7.39
N PHE A 47 -5.22 -10.06 -7.92
CA PHE A 47 -5.19 -10.22 -9.35
C PHE A 47 -6.54 -10.66 -9.92
N SER A 48 -7.13 -9.78 -10.72
CA SER A 48 -8.22 -10.07 -11.65
C SER A 48 -8.07 -9.17 -12.88
N TYR A 49 -8.54 -9.63 -14.04
CA TYR A 49 -8.48 -8.83 -15.26
C TYR A 49 -9.14 -7.45 -15.11
N PRO A 50 -10.37 -7.31 -14.52
CA PRO A 50 -11.01 -6.01 -14.35
C PRO A 50 -10.25 -5.08 -13.40
N LEU A 51 -9.62 -5.63 -12.34
CA LEU A 51 -8.88 -4.80 -11.39
C LEU A 51 -7.54 -4.34 -11.98
N TRP A 52 -6.86 -5.23 -12.73
CA TRP A 52 -5.65 -4.88 -13.47
C TRP A 52 -5.91 -3.75 -14.47
N GLN A 53 -6.99 -3.89 -15.27
CA GLN A 53 -7.42 -2.85 -16.21
C GLN A 53 -7.74 -1.53 -15.51
N ALA A 54 -8.48 -1.57 -14.41
CA ALA A 54 -8.79 -0.38 -13.62
C ALA A 54 -7.54 0.31 -13.05
N ALA A 55 -6.56 -0.48 -12.59
CA ALA A 55 -5.30 0.05 -12.09
C ALA A 55 -4.45 0.70 -13.19
N LEU A 56 -4.43 0.13 -14.40
CA LEU A 56 -3.71 0.72 -15.54
C LEU A 56 -4.26 2.09 -15.95
N VAL A 57 -5.55 2.35 -15.75
CA VAL A 57 -6.17 3.66 -16.06
C VAL A 57 -5.57 4.80 -15.23
N SER A 58 -5.03 4.51 -14.03
CA SER A 58 -4.35 5.52 -13.21
C SER A 58 -3.04 6.02 -13.81
N GLY A 59 -2.47 5.31 -14.79
CA GLY A 59 -1.13 5.56 -15.33
C GLY A 59 0.01 4.90 -14.54
N ALA A 60 -0.27 4.35 -13.36
CA ALA A 60 0.73 3.66 -12.54
C ALA A 60 1.25 2.39 -13.20
N ALA A 61 2.53 2.09 -12.98
CA ALA A 61 3.08 0.79 -13.30
C ALA A 61 2.60 -0.26 -12.29
N LEU A 62 2.43 -1.50 -12.74
CA LEU A 62 1.90 -2.59 -11.92
C LEU A 62 2.92 -3.73 -11.83
N LEU A 63 3.09 -4.28 -10.62
CA LEU A 63 3.90 -5.47 -10.37
C LEU A 63 3.16 -6.37 -9.37
N TRP A 64 2.32 -7.26 -9.88
CA TRP A 64 1.42 -8.07 -9.06
C TRP A 64 1.81 -9.54 -9.08
N ARG A 65 1.67 -10.19 -7.94
CA ARG A 65 1.87 -11.63 -7.84
C ARG A 65 0.72 -12.38 -8.50
N MET A 66 1.08 -13.44 -9.24
CA MET A 66 0.12 -14.29 -9.91
C MET A 66 -0.11 -15.58 -9.15
N ARG A 67 -1.32 -16.12 -9.26
CA ARG A 67 -1.64 -17.48 -8.83
C ARG A 67 -0.92 -18.49 -9.72
N ALA A 68 -0.49 -19.61 -9.15
CA ALA A 68 0.24 -20.64 -9.87
C ALA A 68 -0.61 -21.34 -10.95
N ASP A 69 -1.93 -21.45 -10.70
CA ASP A 69 -2.90 -22.11 -11.57
C ASP A 69 -3.28 -21.30 -12.83
N LEU A 70 -2.94 -20.01 -12.87
CA LEU A 70 -3.29 -19.18 -14.01
C LEU A 70 -2.39 -19.47 -15.22
N VAL A 71 -2.97 -19.92 -16.30
CA VAL A 71 -2.25 -20.20 -17.56
C VAL A 71 -2.10 -18.91 -18.37
N LEU A 72 -0.85 -18.47 -18.53
CA LEU A 72 -0.50 -17.30 -19.35
C LEU A 72 0.33 -17.77 -20.57
N PRO A 73 0.03 -17.27 -21.80
CA PRO A 73 0.83 -17.57 -22.98
C PRO A 73 2.22 -16.92 -22.85
N LYS A 74 3.28 -17.68 -23.12
CA LYS A 74 4.66 -17.16 -23.22
C LYS A 74 4.91 -16.79 -24.69
N LEU A 75 4.72 -15.51 -25.03
CA LEU A 75 4.80 -15.04 -26.42
C LEU A 75 6.23 -14.85 -26.91
N LYS A 76 7.09 -14.23 -26.08
CA LYS A 76 8.49 -13.96 -26.41
C LYS A 76 9.33 -13.96 -25.14
N ARG A 77 10.46 -14.66 -25.18
CA ARG A 77 11.47 -14.59 -24.10
C ARG A 77 12.29 -13.30 -24.25
N LEU A 78 12.53 -12.61 -23.15
CA LEU A 78 13.32 -11.39 -23.08
C LEU A 78 14.75 -11.69 -22.57
N ALA A 79 15.65 -10.72 -22.75
CA ALA A 79 17.07 -10.88 -22.44
C ALA A 79 17.34 -11.17 -20.94
N ASP A 80 16.49 -10.67 -20.04
CA ASP A 80 16.58 -10.89 -18.59
C ASP A 80 15.88 -12.17 -18.10
N GLY A 81 15.49 -13.06 -19.02
CA GLY A 81 14.84 -14.34 -18.74
C GLY A 81 13.33 -14.26 -18.49
N SER A 82 12.75 -13.07 -18.45
CA SER A 82 11.30 -12.88 -18.37
C SER A 82 10.62 -13.13 -19.72
N TYR A 83 9.27 -13.11 -19.75
CA TYR A 83 8.49 -13.38 -20.97
C TYR A 83 7.47 -12.28 -21.22
N LEU A 84 7.31 -11.86 -22.46
CA LEU A 84 6.10 -11.14 -22.87
C LEU A 84 4.92 -12.12 -22.86
N THR A 85 3.80 -11.62 -22.39
CA THR A 85 2.53 -12.33 -22.26
C THR A 85 1.36 -11.39 -22.56
N LYS A 86 0.16 -11.94 -22.63
CA LYS A 86 -1.10 -11.19 -22.60
C LYS A 86 -2.00 -11.78 -21.54
N ILE A 87 -2.74 -10.93 -20.84
CA ILE A 87 -3.84 -11.34 -19.96
C ILE A 87 -5.18 -11.08 -20.65
N TYR A 88 -6.15 -11.94 -20.37
CA TYR A 88 -7.45 -11.91 -21.02
C TYR A 88 -8.58 -11.99 -19.98
N PRO A 89 -9.77 -11.45 -20.30
CA PRO A 89 -10.92 -11.50 -19.40
C PRO A 89 -11.45 -12.92 -19.15
N SER A 90 -11.20 -13.84 -20.08
CA SER A 90 -11.62 -15.24 -19.98
C SER A 90 -10.80 -16.16 -20.88
N ALA A 91 -10.89 -17.48 -20.66
CA ALA A 91 -10.28 -18.49 -21.54
C ALA A 91 -10.84 -18.42 -22.99
N ARG A 92 -12.14 -18.13 -23.14
CA ARG A 92 -12.78 -17.95 -24.45
C ARG A 92 -12.23 -16.72 -25.19
N ALA A 93 -12.05 -15.62 -24.47
CA ALA A 93 -11.46 -14.39 -25.02
C ALA A 93 -10.00 -14.62 -25.44
N ARG A 94 -9.24 -15.39 -24.64
CA ARG A 94 -7.87 -15.80 -24.99
C ARG A 94 -7.82 -16.62 -26.27
N ALA A 95 -8.72 -17.60 -26.46
CA ALA A 95 -8.75 -18.41 -27.65
C ALA A 95 -9.03 -17.61 -28.93
N ARG A 96 -9.66 -16.45 -28.80
CA ARG A 96 -10.01 -15.55 -29.91
C ARG A 96 -9.11 -14.30 -30.00
N ASP A 97 -8.11 -14.20 -29.15
CA ASP A 97 -7.25 -12.99 -28.95
C ASP A 97 -8.06 -11.69 -28.78
N ILE A 98 -9.18 -11.74 -28.04
CA ILE A 98 -10.04 -10.58 -27.80
C ILE A 98 -9.74 -10.00 -26.43
N GLY A 99 -9.50 -8.67 -26.36
CA GLY A 99 -9.27 -7.96 -25.11
C GLY A 99 -7.95 -8.31 -24.41
N GLY A 100 -6.95 -8.78 -25.18
CA GLY A 100 -5.63 -9.10 -24.65
C GLY A 100 -4.88 -7.85 -24.21
N ILE A 101 -4.54 -7.74 -22.92
CA ILE A 101 -3.69 -6.67 -22.38
C ILE A 101 -2.26 -7.19 -22.35
N PRO A 102 -1.29 -6.53 -23.03
CA PRO A 102 0.11 -6.89 -22.96
C PRO A 102 0.65 -6.76 -21.54
N ALA A 103 1.45 -7.72 -21.13
CA ALA A 103 2.11 -7.72 -19.83
C ALA A 103 3.43 -8.52 -19.93
N ARG A 104 4.23 -8.43 -18.88
CA ARG A 104 5.50 -9.16 -18.76
C ARG A 104 5.43 -10.09 -17.57
N LEU A 105 5.72 -11.37 -17.81
CA LEU A 105 5.74 -12.43 -16.82
C LEU A 105 7.18 -12.65 -16.35
N ILE A 106 7.41 -12.49 -15.06
CA ILE A 106 8.69 -12.75 -14.39
C ILE A 106 8.49 -13.96 -13.49
N THR A 107 9.35 -14.96 -13.64
CA THR A 107 9.33 -16.19 -12.83
C THR A 107 10.61 -16.26 -12.00
N TYR A 108 10.50 -16.59 -10.72
CA TYR A 108 11.65 -16.73 -9.83
C TYR A 108 11.40 -17.79 -8.74
N ARG A 109 12.47 -18.27 -8.13
CA ARG A 109 12.44 -19.23 -7.01
C ARG A 109 13.14 -18.66 -5.79
N LEU A 110 12.55 -18.85 -4.62
CA LEU A 110 13.13 -18.46 -3.34
C LEU A 110 13.77 -19.69 -2.68
N GLY A 111 15.03 -19.98 -3.05
CA GLY A 111 15.80 -21.09 -2.46
C GLY A 111 15.41 -22.49 -2.95
N LYS A 112 16.17 -23.50 -2.50
CA LYS A 112 15.93 -24.91 -2.82
C LYS A 112 14.65 -25.40 -2.12
N GLY A 113 13.74 -26.08 -2.85
CA GLY A 113 12.53 -26.68 -2.29
C GLY A 113 11.32 -25.75 -2.17
N ARG A 114 11.42 -24.47 -2.47
CA ARG A 114 10.27 -23.56 -2.54
C ARG A 114 9.76 -23.48 -3.98
N GLY A 115 8.44 -23.46 -4.15
CA GLY A 115 7.78 -23.41 -5.45
C GLY A 115 8.17 -22.17 -6.28
N GLU A 116 7.82 -22.20 -7.54
CA GLU A 116 8.00 -21.09 -8.47
C GLU A 116 7.02 -19.94 -8.15
N TYR A 117 7.56 -18.74 -8.03
CA TYR A 117 6.78 -17.52 -7.87
C TYR A 117 6.69 -16.80 -9.21
N ARG A 118 5.56 -16.17 -9.45
CA ARG A 118 5.25 -15.51 -10.72
C ARG A 118 4.76 -14.10 -10.45
N LEU A 119 5.43 -13.13 -11.07
CA LEU A 119 5.02 -11.73 -11.07
C LEU A 119 4.58 -11.32 -12.45
N LEU A 120 3.51 -10.56 -12.53
CA LEU A 120 3.04 -9.89 -13.72
C LEU A 120 3.38 -8.41 -13.61
N CYS A 121 4.05 -7.87 -14.64
CA CYS A 121 4.48 -6.49 -14.70
C CYS A 121 3.88 -5.79 -15.91
N SER A 122 3.44 -4.54 -15.75
CA SER A 122 2.98 -3.71 -16.86
C SER A 122 4.13 -3.04 -17.64
N ILE A 123 5.34 -2.97 -17.07
CA ILE A 123 6.54 -2.45 -17.75
C ILE A 123 7.08 -3.56 -18.64
N LEU A 124 6.94 -3.39 -19.97
CA LEU A 124 7.28 -4.42 -20.94
C LEU A 124 8.78 -4.47 -21.29
N ASP A 125 9.47 -3.31 -21.24
CA ASP A 125 10.91 -3.22 -21.57
C ASP A 125 11.77 -3.66 -20.37
N PRO A 126 12.54 -4.76 -20.49
CA PRO A 126 13.41 -5.25 -19.41
C PRO A 126 14.57 -4.31 -19.09
N ARG A 127 14.94 -3.40 -20.00
CA ARG A 127 16.01 -2.42 -19.75
C ARG A 127 15.55 -1.31 -18.81
N LYS A 128 14.25 -0.94 -18.86
CA LYS A 128 13.65 0.05 -17.94
C LYS A 128 13.44 -0.52 -16.53
N ALA A 129 13.18 -1.80 -16.44
CA ALA A 129 12.91 -2.47 -15.16
C ALA A 129 13.40 -3.93 -15.21
N PRO A 130 14.67 -4.20 -14.91
CA PRO A 130 15.24 -5.55 -14.91
C PRO A 130 14.51 -6.50 -13.96
N ALA A 131 14.33 -7.77 -14.36
CA ALA A 131 13.54 -8.75 -13.62
C ALA A 131 14.02 -8.93 -12.16
N LEU A 132 15.33 -8.97 -11.92
CA LEU A 132 15.91 -9.11 -10.58
C LEU A 132 15.55 -7.92 -9.68
N GLN A 133 15.67 -6.69 -10.19
CA GLN A 133 15.30 -5.49 -9.43
C GLN A 133 13.81 -5.49 -9.06
N LEU A 134 12.94 -5.92 -9.99
CA LEU A 134 11.51 -6.04 -9.72
C LEU A 134 11.19 -7.11 -8.68
N VAL A 135 11.91 -8.24 -8.68
CA VAL A 135 11.78 -9.27 -7.65
C VAL A 135 12.19 -8.74 -6.28
N ASP A 136 13.29 -8.00 -6.18
CA ASP A 136 13.76 -7.40 -4.92
C ASP A 136 12.79 -6.32 -4.42
N LEU A 137 12.28 -5.46 -5.30
CA LEU A 137 11.23 -4.51 -4.96
C LEU A 137 9.94 -5.20 -4.48
N TYR A 138 9.55 -6.28 -5.14
CA TYR A 138 8.35 -7.02 -4.74
C TYR A 138 8.48 -7.62 -3.33
N ARG A 139 9.68 -7.98 -2.89
CA ARG A 139 9.93 -8.49 -1.53
C ARG A 139 9.59 -7.43 -0.46
N LYS A 140 9.78 -6.14 -0.75
CA LYS A 140 9.41 -5.03 0.13
C LYS A 140 7.90 -4.91 0.36
N ARG A 141 7.05 -5.57 -0.45
CA ARG A 141 5.60 -5.62 -0.23
C ARG A 141 5.20 -6.08 1.17
N TRP A 142 6.00 -6.92 1.83
CA TRP A 142 5.73 -7.36 3.20
C TRP A 142 5.69 -6.22 4.23
N THR A 143 6.23 -5.07 3.92
CA THR A 143 6.18 -3.86 4.75
C THR A 143 4.75 -3.48 5.11
N ILE A 144 3.76 -3.74 4.24
CA ILE A 144 2.33 -3.47 4.53
C ILE A 144 1.84 -4.20 5.79
N GLU A 145 2.32 -5.42 6.05
CA GLU A 145 1.91 -6.20 7.22
C GLU A 145 2.46 -5.58 8.51
N THR A 146 3.70 -5.11 8.46
CA THR A 146 4.32 -4.36 9.57
C THR A 146 3.56 -3.08 9.86
N VAL A 147 3.24 -2.27 8.84
CA VAL A 147 2.51 -1.02 9.00
C VAL A 147 1.08 -1.24 9.47
N LEU A 148 0.40 -2.29 9.00
CA LEU A 148 -0.92 -2.64 9.52
C LEU A 148 -0.86 -3.11 10.99
N ALA A 149 0.23 -3.76 11.41
CA ALA A 149 0.45 -4.11 12.81
C ALA A 149 0.73 -2.85 13.67
N GLU A 150 1.48 -1.87 13.15
CA GLU A 150 1.67 -0.57 13.80
C GLU A 150 0.33 0.13 14.07
N LEU A 151 -0.50 0.22 13.03
CA LEU A 151 -1.82 0.84 13.14
C LEU A 151 -2.72 0.11 14.13
N LYS A 152 -2.81 -1.22 14.04
CA LYS A 152 -3.76 -2.04 14.80
C LYS A 152 -3.33 -2.29 16.25
N THR A 153 -2.04 -2.44 16.49
CA THR A 153 -1.53 -2.88 17.80
C THR A 153 -0.70 -1.82 18.52
N ARG A 154 0.15 -1.09 17.79
CA ARG A 154 1.10 -0.14 18.40
C ARG A 154 0.45 1.20 18.70
N LEU A 155 -0.28 1.74 17.75
CA LEU A 155 -0.93 3.03 17.88
C LEU A 155 -2.26 2.93 18.64
N ARG A 156 -3.13 1.99 18.26
CA ARG A 156 -4.44 1.80 18.86
C ARG A 156 -4.38 1.06 20.20
N GLY A 157 -3.37 0.25 20.42
CA GLY A 157 -3.23 -0.67 21.55
C GLY A 157 -3.93 -2.01 21.34
N PRO A 158 -3.49 -3.07 22.06
CA PRO A 158 -4.11 -4.37 22.00
C PRO A 158 -5.54 -4.32 22.59
N ARG A 159 -6.46 -5.04 21.98
CA ARG A 159 -7.87 -5.16 22.41
C ARG A 159 -8.77 -3.92 22.24
N VAL A 160 -8.29 -2.85 21.66
CA VAL A 160 -9.17 -1.70 21.38
C VAL A 160 -9.91 -1.94 20.06
N VAL A 161 -11.19 -2.23 20.15
CA VAL A 161 -12.10 -2.20 18.98
C VAL A 161 -12.53 -0.75 18.80
N LEU A 162 -12.76 -0.31 17.56
CA LEU A 162 -13.40 0.99 17.32
C LEU A 162 -14.69 1.04 18.12
N ARG A 163 -14.81 2.01 19.04
CA ARG A 163 -15.83 2.00 20.09
C ARG A 163 -17.23 2.22 19.56
N SER A 164 -17.35 2.93 18.46
CA SER A 164 -18.65 3.32 17.94
C SER A 164 -19.34 2.20 17.16
N ARG A 165 -20.62 2.03 17.43
CA ARG A 165 -21.54 1.21 16.61
C ARG A 165 -22.24 2.01 15.54
N VAL A 166 -22.08 3.34 15.56
CA VAL A 166 -22.66 4.27 14.57
C VAL A 166 -21.69 4.37 13.38
N PRO A 167 -22.13 4.13 12.13
CA PRO A 167 -21.26 4.09 10.97
C PRO A 167 -20.42 5.36 10.76
N ASN A 168 -20.99 6.54 11.00
CA ASN A 168 -20.28 7.80 10.83
C ASN A 168 -19.18 8.00 11.89
N LEU A 169 -19.44 7.66 13.15
CA LEU A 169 -18.43 7.72 14.21
C LEU A 169 -17.32 6.70 13.97
N THR A 170 -17.66 5.47 13.51
CA THR A 170 -16.64 4.48 13.12
C THR A 170 -15.73 5.01 11.99
N ARG A 171 -16.29 5.74 11.04
CA ARG A 171 -15.49 6.41 9.99
C ARG A 171 -14.57 7.47 10.56
N GLN A 172 -15.07 8.31 11.48
CA GLN A 172 -14.26 9.33 12.15
C GLN A 172 -13.11 8.70 12.93
N ASP A 173 -13.38 7.67 13.74
CA ASP A 173 -12.37 6.92 14.48
C ASP A 173 -11.28 6.35 13.55
N PHE A 174 -11.69 5.80 12.42
CA PHE A 174 -10.77 5.25 11.45
C PHE A 174 -9.87 6.31 10.81
N TRP A 175 -10.46 7.45 10.39
CA TRP A 175 -9.69 8.53 9.79
C TRP A 175 -8.78 9.21 10.82
N ALA A 176 -9.23 9.39 12.05
CA ALA A 176 -8.40 9.91 13.14
C ALA A 176 -7.19 8.99 13.39
N LEU A 177 -7.39 7.67 13.36
CA LEU A 177 -6.31 6.70 13.52
C LEU A 177 -5.29 6.77 12.37
N LEU A 178 -5.75 6.95 11.12
CA LEU A 178 -4.86 7.12 9.96
C LEU A 178 -4.09 8.44 10.04
N LEU A 179 -4.74 9.54 10.46
CA LEU A 179 -4.07 10.84 10.63
C LEU A 179 -3.02 10.77 11.74
N ALA A 180 -3.31 10.13 12.86
CA ALA A 180 -2.33 9.92 13.92
C ALA A 180 -1.13 9.09 13.45
N HIS A 181 -1.37 8.01 12.69
CA HIS A 181 -0.31 7.22 12.08
C HIS A 181 0.54 8.07 11.13
N PHE A 182 -0.12 8.86 10.27
CA PHE A 182 0.57 9.77 9.35
C PHE A 182 1.46 10.77 10.11
N GLY A 183 0.93 11.41 11.17
CA GLY A 183 1.70 12.35 11.97
C GLY A 183 2.95 11.73 12.60
N VAL A 184 2.83 10.52 13.17
CA VAL A 184 3.99 9.79 13.72
C VAL A 184 5.01 9.48 12.60
N ARG A 185 4.55 9.02 11.44
CA ARG A 185 5.44 8.68 10.31
C ARG A 185 6.10 9.93 9.71
N ALA A 186 5.40 11.06 9.64
CA ALA A 186 5.97 12.32 9.18
C ALA A 186 7.13 12.77 10.09
N LEU A 187 6.93 12.76 11.41
CA LEU A 187 7.99 13.10 12.37
C LEU A 187 9.17 12.11 12.29
N MET A 188 8.91 10.82 12.14
CA MET A 188 9.98 9.83 11.93
C MET A 188 10.74 10.08 10.64
N HIS A 189 10.07 10.50 9.57
CA HIS A 189 10.71 10.81 8.30
C HIS A 189 11.59 12.05 8.41
N GLU A 190 11.13 13.12 9.06
CA GLU A 190 11.92 14.32 9.32
C GLU A 190 13.19 13.98 10.14
N ALA A 191 13.04 13.23 11.23
CA ALA A 191 14.17 12.79 12.03
C ALA A 191 15.17 11.91 11.24
N ALA A 192 14.67 11.04 10.37
CA ALA A 192 15.51 10.20 9.52
C ALA A 192 16.29 11.03 8.48
N LEU A 193 15.69 12.09 7.93
CA LEU A 193 16.36 13.01 7.02
C LEU A 193 17.50 13.76 7.72
N GLU A 194 17.30 14.24 8.94
CA GLU A 194 18.32 14.91 9.73
C GLU A 194 19.51 13.98 10.01
N GLU A 195 19.25 12.74 10.40
CA GLU A 195 20.28 11.72 10.72
C GLU A 195 20.82 10.99 9.47
N LYS A 196 20.27 11.25 8.27
CA LYS A 196 20.65 10.60 7.00
C LYS A 196 20.54 9.06 7.02
N ILE A 197 19.47 8.56 7.64
CA ILE A 197 19.11 7.13 7.70
C ILE A 197 17.78 6.87 7.02
N GLU A 198 17.45 5.60 6.80
CA GLU A 198 16.14 5.22 6.28
C GLU A 198 15.05 5.34 7.35
N ALA A 199 13.92 5.96 7.03
CA ALA A 199 12.81 6.11 7.98
C ALA A 199 12.24 4.76 8.46
N GLY A 200 12.42 3.70 7.66
CA GLY A 200 12.06 2.31 8.01
C GLY A 200 12.90 1.70 9.12
N ASP A 201 14.11 2.21 9.37
CA ASP A 201 15.02 1.71 10.41
C ASP A 201 14.67 2.27 11.79
N LEU A 202 13.86 3.33 11.86
CA LEU A 202 13.40 3.90 13.10
C LEU A 202 12.29 3.06 13.76
N SER A 203 12.33 2.95 15.08
CA SER A 203 11.31 2.21 15.84
C SER A 203 10.01 3.01 15.99
N PHE A 204 8.96 2.60 15.29
CA PHE A 204 7.63 3.20 15.41
C PHE A 204 7.11 3.19 16.86
N THR A 205 7.33 2.11 17.61
CA THR A 205 6.93 2.02 19.02
C THR A 205 7.64 3.06 19.88
N HIS A 206 8.94 3.29 19.62
CA HIS A 206 9.70 4.31 20.33
C HIS A 206 9.18 5.70 19.99
N ALA A 207 8.96 6.00 18.73
CA ALA A 207 8.41 7.27 18.27
C ALA A 207 7.06 7.59 18.93
N VAL A 208 6.12 6.61 18.93
CA VAL A 208 4.82 6.78 19.61
C VAL A 208 4.99 7.10 21.10
N ARG A 209 5.88 6.39 21.81
CA ARG A 209 6.13 6.63 23.25
C ARG A 209 6.75 8.00 23.49
N THR A 210 7.68 8.42 22.65
CA THR A 210 8.33 9.73 22.73
C THR A 210 7.31 10.83 22.50
N ILE A 211 6.52 10.75 21.43
CA ILE A 211 5.45 11.73 21.15
C ILE A 211 4.45 11.80 22.31
N ALA A 212 3.99 10.64 22.81
CA ALA A 212 3.05 10.62 23.94
C ALA A 212 3.60 11.26 25.23
N ARG A 213 4.92 11.20 25.44
CA ARG A 213 5.59 11.86 26.58
C ARG A 213 5.64 13.39 26.43
N TYR A 214 5.92 13.86 25.21
CA TYR A 214 6.11 15.28 24.96
C TYR A 214 4.81 16.01 24.59
N LEU A 215 3.82 15.32 24.02
CA LEU A 215 2.55 15.92 23.59
C LEU A 215 1.88 16.78 24.66
N PRO A 216 1.79 16.38 25.95
CA PRO A 216 1.20 17.21 27.00
C PRO A 216 1.91 18.56 27.20
N LEU A 217 3.22 18.62 26.92
CA LEU A 217 4.00 19.86 27.05
C LEU A 217 3.68 20.85 25.93
N TYR A 218 3.33 20.34 24.73
CA TYR A 218 2.95 21.19 23.60
C TYR A 218 1.48 21.63 23.65
N VAL A 219 0.60 20.87 24.28
CA VAL A 219 -0.82 21.24 24.45
C VAL A 219 -0.97 22.50 25.28
N SER A 220 -0.01 22.79 26.21
CA SER A 220 -0.01 24.02 26.97
C SER A 220 0.30 25.29 26.16
N PHE A 221 0.83 25.16 24.93
CA PHE A 221 1.02 26.29 24.01
C PHE A 221 -0.23 26.68 23.21
N PHE A 222 -1.26 25.84 23.19
CA PHE A 222 -2.54 26.21 22.62
C PHE A 222 -3.44 26.73 23.76
N PRO A 223 -3.68 28.04 23.86
CA PRO A 223 -4.56 28.56 24.90
C PRO A 223 -5.93 27.88 24.77
N SER A 224 -6.47 27.44 25.90
CA SER A 224 -7.84 26.90 25.94
C SER A 224 -8.82 27.94 25.39
N PRO A 225 -9.99 27.55 24.87
CA PRO A 225 -10.99 28.51 24.43
C PRO A 225 -11.32 29.56 25.52
N GLN A 226 -11.20 29.17 26.79
CA GLN A 226 -11.40 30.07 27.93
C GLN A 226 -10.27 31.10 28.10
N GLU A 227 -9.01 30.68 27.85
CA GLU A 227 -7.85 31.62 27.88
C GLU A 227 -7.87 32.59 26.69
N LYS A 228 -8.33 32.17 25.50
CA LYS A 228 -8.54 33.08 24.38
C LYS A 228 -9.60 34.15 24.67
N THR A 229 -10.67 33.77 25.37
CA THR A 229 -11.72 34.70 25.76
C THR A 229 -11.22 35.71 26.76
N LEU A 230 -10.37 35.31 27.73
CA LEU A 230 -9.73 36.21 28.69
C LEU A 230 -8.74 37.18 28.02
N GLN A 231 -7.94 36.73 27.05
CA GLN A 231 -7.03 37.62 26.32
C GLN A 231 -7.75 38.66 25.46
N VAL A 232 -8.89 38.31 24.87
CA VAL A 232 -9.74 39.25 24.09
C VAL A 232 -10.49 40.22 25.00
N THR A 233 -10.76 39.85 26.26
CA THR A 233 -11.46 40.72 27.23
C THR A 233 -10.52 41.70 27.92
N LEU A 234 -9.21 41.45 27.92
CA LEU A 234 -8.18 42.30 28.51
C LEU A 234 -7.45 43.21 27.51
N ALA A 235 -7.77 43.11 26.19
CA ALA A 235 -7.31 43.99 25.13
C ALA A 235 -8.40 44.99 24.73
#